data_2ec7c90b0d67f567f128a244716fc93c
#
_entry.id   2ec7c90b0d67f567f128a244716fc93c
#
_cell.length_a   1.000
_cell.length_b   1.000
_cell.length_c   1.000
_cell.angle_alpha   90.00
_cell.angle_beta   90.00
_cell.angle_gamma   90.00
#
_symmetry.space_group_name_H-M   'P 1'
#
loop_
_entity.id
_entity.type
_entity.pdbx_description
1 polymer ?
#
loop_
_entity_poly.entity_id
_entity_poly.type
_entity_poly.pdbx_seq_one_letter_code
_entity_poly.pdbx_strand_id
1 'polypeptide(L)'
;AETVYLRPLSPIDAPFDMPIVSVPVFAQRQFNIKDFGAQPGGNAKCTEAIAWAIEACHAAGGGRVVVPAGTWLTGAVHLKSNVNLYVAEGAELRFSDDPADYLPAVHTTWEGFECYNYSPLIYAYQCQNVAISGPGRLVCIQDGWRRWMDRPPTHMQGLKELYEMAVSNVPVEQRHMEERGINLR
;
A
#
# COMPACT_ATOMS: atom_id res chain seq x y z
N ALA A 1 25.40 10.53 10.35
CA ALA A 1 24.00 10.09 10.39
C ALA A 1 23.14 11.34 10.44
N GLU A 2 22.60 11.75 9.30
CA GLU A 2 21.66 12.88 9.23
C GLU A 2 20.33 12.43 9.84
N THR A 3 19.98 13.02 10.96
CA THR A 3 18.64 12.94 11.53
C THR A 3 17.73 13.76 10.62
N VAL A 4 16.93 13.13 9.80
CA VAL A 4 15.89 13.83 9.04
C VAL A 4 14.84 14.28 10.05
N TYR A 5 14.99 15.50 10.55
CA TYR A 5 13.95 16.18 11.28
C TYR A 5 12.85 16.54 10.28
N LEU A 6 11.77 15.80 10.28
CA LEU A 6 10.55 16.27 9.65
C LEU A 6 10.18 17.58 10.34
N ARG A 7 10.02 18.65 9.57
CA ARG A 7 9.61 19.95 10.13
C ARG A 7 8.28 19.77 10.86
N PRO A 8 8.13 20.34 12.06
CA PRO A 8 6.82 20.36 12.69
C PRO A 8 5.84 21.01 11.72
N LEU A 9 4.69 20.37 11.52
CA LEU A 9 3.63 20.96 10.75
C LEU A 9 3.17 22.24 11.47
N SER A 10 3.15 23.35 10.73
CA SER A 10 2.57 24.58 11.27
C SER A 10 1.08 24.34 11.50
N PRO A 11 0.50 24.85 12.61
CA PRO A 11 -0.93 24.80 12.80
C PRO A 11 -1.65 25.38 11.58
N ILE A 12 -2.70 24.69 11.12
CA ILE A 12 -3.56 25.22 10.06
C ILE A 12 -4.61 26.07 10.73
N ASP A 13 -4.71 27.34 10.31
CA ASP A 13 -5.82 28.21 10.72
C ASP A 13 -7.07 27.79 9.94
N ALA A 14 -8.00 27.13 10.61
CA ALA A 14 -9.22 26.60 10.04
C ALA A 14 -10.46 27.18 10.76
N PRO A 15 -11.61 27.32 10.06
CA PRO A 15 -12.84 27.82 10.69
C PRO A 15 -13.51 26.82 11.65
N PHE A 16 -12.82 25.78 12.05
CA PHE A 16 -13.23 24.72 12.97
C PHE A 16 -12.03 24.23 13.77
N ASP A 17 -12.26 23.53 14.89
CA ASP A 17 -11.19 22.96 15.72
C ASP A 17 -10.47 21.84 14.94
N MET A 18 -9.27 22.15 14.48
CA MET A 18 -8.40 21.18 13.82
C MET A 18 -7.64 20.35 14.86
N PRO A 19 -7.67 19.02 14.78
CA PRO A 19 -6.82 18.19 15.61
C PRO A 19 -5.34 18.43 15.29
N ILE A 20 -4.49 18.36 16.29
CA ILE A 20 -3.03 18.42 16.10
C ILE A 20 -2.60 17.13 15.39
N VAL A 21 -2.12 17.28 14.16
CA VAL A 21 -1.57 16.16 13.39
C VAL A 21 -0.15 15.87 13.85
N SER A 22 0.07 14.69 14.40
CA SER A 22 1.41 14.24 14.81
C SER A 22 2.20 13.77 13.59
N VAL A 23 3.45 14.23 13.49
CA VAL A 23 4.37 13.74 12.47
C VAL A 23 4.89 12.36 12.88
N PRO A 24 4.88 11.36 11.97
CA PRO A 24 5.45 10.04 12.27
C PRO A 24 6.92 10.12 12.69
N VAL A 25 7.27 9.40 13.77
CA VAL A 25 8.66 9.32 14.28
C VAL A 25 9.09 7.86 14.28
N PHE A 26 10.28 7.60 13.74
CA PHE A 26 10.79 6.25 13.55
C PHE A 26 12.10 6.02 14.28
N ALA A 27 12.30 4.80 14.78
CA ALA A 27 13.57 4.38 15.33
C ALA A 27 14.68 4.43 14.27
N GLN A 28 15.93 4.71 14.69
CA GLN A 28 17.10 4.84 13.81
C GLN A 28 17.65 3.48 13.35
N ARG A 29 16.76 2.57 12.96
CA ARG A 29 17.09 1.24 12.44
C ARG A 29 16.74 1.17 10.97
N GLN A 30 17.53 0.41 10.21
CA GLN A 30 17.34 0.23 8.77
C GLN A 30 17.31 -1.26 8.42
N PHE A 31 16.39 -1.61 7.54
CA PHE A 31 16.17 -2.95 7.02
C PHE A 31 16.20 -2.83 5.50
N ASN A 32 17.32 -3.25 4.88
CA ASN A 32 17.45 -3.19 3.45
C ASN A 32 16.77 -4.39 2.81
N ILE A 33 15.90 -4.19 1.82
CA ILE A 33 15.18 -5.29 1.15
C ILE A 33 16.11 -6.33 0.53
N LYS A 34 17.33 -5.95 0.16
CA LYS A 34 18.35 -6.88 -0.36
C LYS A 34 18.76 -7.93 0.66
N ASP A 35 18.78 -7.57 1.94
CA ASP A 35 19.15 -8.48 3.03
C ASP A 35 18.08 -9.57 3.25
N PHE A 36 16.89 -9.37 2.65
CA PHE A 36 15.75 -10.28 2.65
C PHE A 36 15.55 -10.99 1.31
N GLY A 37 16.50 -10.90 0.40
CA GLY A 37 16.49 -11.62 -0.86
C GLY A 37 15.95 -10.86 -2.07
N ALA A 38 15.63 -9.56 -1.96
CA ALA A 38 15.22 -8.77 -3.11
C ALA A 38 16.32 -8.70 -4.16
N GLN A 39 15.95 -8.91 -5.43
CA GLN A 39 16.84 -8.85 -6.58
C GLN A 39 16.54 -7.61 -7.43
N PRO A 40 17.53 -6.76 -7.75
CA PRO A 40 17.34 -5.61 -8.62
C PRO A 40 17.16 -6.04 -10.07
N GLY A 41 16.71 -5.09 -10.92
CA GLY A 41 16.60 -5.28 -12.36
C GLY A 41 15.17 -5.31 -12.89
N GLY A 42 14.17 -5.38 -12.00
CA GLY A 42 12.75 -5.27 -12.37
C GLY A 42 12.16 -6.49 -13.09
N ASN A 43 12.84 -7.64 -13.08
CA ASN A 43 12.35 -8.88 -13.70
C ASN A 43 11.81 -9.88 -12.66
N ALA A 44 12.43 -9.95 -11.51
CA ALA A 44 11.97 -10.82 -10.41
C ALA A 44 11.10 -10.01 -9.44
N LYS A 45 10.00 -10.61 -9.00
CA LYS A 45 9.14 -9.99 -7.99
C LYS A 45 9.84 -10.01 -6.63
N CYS A 46 9.88 -8.87 -5.97
CA CYS A 46 10.47 -8.66 -4.64
C CYS A 46 9.42 -8.55 -3.54
N THR A 47 8.17 -8.88 -3.83
CA THR A 47 7.03 -8.69 -2.91
C THR A 47 7.28 -9.35 -1.56
N GLU A 48 7.69 -10.62 -1.55
CA GLU A 48 7.97 -11.36 -0.31
C GLU A 48 9.17 -10.77 0.46
N ALA A 49 10.24 -10.42 -0.25
CA ALA A 49 11.42 -9.82 0.39
C ALA A 49 11.09 -8.48 1.06
N ILE A 50 10.24 -7.66 0.41
CA ILE A 50 9.74 -6.40 0.98
C ILE A 50 8.85 -6.71 2.20
N ALA A 51 7.96 -7.69 2.10
CA ALA A 51 7.10 -8.09 3.21
C ALA A 51 7.92 -8.58 4.43
N TRP A 52 8.94 -9.40 4.21
CA TRP A 52 9.83 -9.86 5.30
C TRP A 52 10.63 -8.72 5.93
N ALA A 53 11.11 -7.76 5.13
CA ALA A 53 11.79 -6.57 5.65
C ALA A 53 10.85 -5.71 6.51
N ILE A 54 9.58 -5.54 6.09
CA ILE A 54 8.55 -4.83 6.84
C ILE A 54 8.23 -5.56 8.14
N GLU A 55 8.07 -6.89 8.09
CA GLU A 55 7.83 -7.71 9.28
C GLU A 55 8.97 -7.60 10.29
N ALA A 56 10.21 -7.77 9.85
CA ALA A 56 11.39 -7.66 10.70
C ALA A 56 11.53 -6.26 11.32
N CYS A 57 11.25 -5.21 10.53
CA CYS A 57 11.25 -3.84 11.00
C CYS A 57 10.18 -3.61 12.08
N HIS A 58 8.96 -4.06 11.83
CA HIS A 58 7.85 -3.97 12.78
C HIS A 58 8.15 -4.74 14.08
N ALA A 59 8.58 -5.99 13.97
CA ALA A 59 8.92 -6.84 15.11
C ALA A 59 10.06 -6.27 15.97
N ALA A 60 10.99 -5.54 15.36
CA ALA A 60 12.06 -4.84 16.08
C ALA A 60 11.58 -3.54 16.76
N GLY A 61 10.30 -3.21 16.72
CA GLY A 61 9.74 -1.97 17.29
C GLY A 61 9.83 -0.77 16.34
N GLY A 62 9.96 -1.02 15.04
CA GLY A 62 9.91 -0.02 13.98
C GLY A 62 11.26 0.48 13.49
N GLY A 63 11.20 1.29 12.44
CA GLY A 63 12.36 1.84 11.76
C GLY A 63 12.08 2.15 10.30
N ARG A 64 13.11 2.03 9.48
CA ARG A 64 13.08 2.31 8.05
C ARG A 64 13.34 1.05 7.24
N VAL A 65 12.40 0.67 6.39
CA VAL A 65 12.61 -0.34 5.33
C VAL A 65 13.14 0.37 4.10
N VAL A 66 14.35 0.03 3.69
CA VAL A 66 15.06 0.74 2.62
C VAL A 66 14.93 -0.02 1.31
N VAL A 67 14.38 0.65 0.31
CA VAL A 67 14.44 0.25 -1.10
C VAL A 67 15.63 1.00 -1.72
N PRO A 68 16.79 0.35 -1.93
CA PRO A 68 18.00 1.02 -2.41
C PRO A 68 17.92 1.33 -3.91
N ALA A 69 18.89 2.11 -4.43
CA ALA A 69 18.98 2.42 -5.85
C ALA A 69 18.87 1.18 -6.74
N GLY A 70 18.13 1.29 -7.84
CA GLY A 70 17.81 0.21 -8.79
C GLY A 70 16.32 0.09 -9.07
N THR A 71 15.94 -0.81 -9.97
CA THR A 71 14.56 -1.10 -10.32
C THR A 71 14.10 -2.38 -9.60
N TRP A 72 12.98 -2.28 -8.86
CA TRP A 72 12.45 -3.33 -8.01
C TRP A 72 10.99 -3.61 -8.38
N LEU A 73 10.71 -4.78 -8.97
CA LEU A 73 9.34 -5.19 -9.30
C LEU A 73 8.66 -5.75 -8.06
N THR A 74 7.42 -5.33 -7.79
CA THR A 74 6.65 -5.82 -6.66
C THR A 74 5.15 -5.91 -6.99
N GLY A 75 4.42 -6.74 -6.26
CA GLY A 75 2.98 -6.67 -6.09
C GLY A 75 2.60 -5.72 -4.96
N ALA A 76 1.51 -6.04 -4.26
CA ALA A 76 1.05 -5.24 -3.12
C ALA A 76 2.09 -5.16 -2.00
N VAL A 77 2.24 -3.97 -1.42
CA VAL A 77 3.08 -3.72 -0.25
C VAL A 77 2.20 -3.39 0.95
N HIS A 78 2.22 -4.26 1.96
CA HIS A 78 1.44 -4.07 3.18
C HIS A 78 2.33 -3.50 4.29
N LEU A 79 2.06 -2.26 4.67
CA LEU A 79 2.77 -1.60 5.77
C LEU A 79 2.26 -2.10 7.13
N LYS A 80 3.13 -2.02 8.13
CA LYS A 80 2.82 -2.28 9.53
C LYS A 80 3.15 -1.08 10.40
N SER A 81 2.58 -1.03 11.59
CA SER A 81 2.82 0.08 12.53
C SER A 81 4.31 0.30 12.80
N ASN A 82 4.70 1.57 12.91
CA ASN A 82 6.06 2.05 13.15
C ASN A 82 7.05 1.81 11.99
N VAL A 83 6.57 1.57 10.78
CA VAL A 83 7.40 1.34 9.59
C VAL A 83 7.38 2.54 8.66
N ASN A 84 8.56 2.99 8.27
CA ASN A 84 8.78 3.93 7.18
C ASN A 84 9.34 3.19 5.96
N LEU A 85 8.56 3.09 4.88
CA LEU A 85 9.05 2.60 3.59
C LEU A 85 9.84 3.74 2.92
N TYR A 86 11.16 3.60 2.90
CA TYR A 86 12.06 4.60 2.35
C TYR A 86 12.55 4.18 0.97
N VAL A 87 12.13 4.90 -0.06
CA VAL A 87 12.55 4.69 -1.44
C VAL A 87 13.73 5.63 -1.72
N ALA A 88 14.95 5.08 -1.76
CA ALA A 88 16.18 5.84 -1.83
C ALA A 88 16.33 6.57 -3.18
N GLU A 89 17.27 7.51 -3.24
CA GLU A 89 17.66 8.15 -4.51
C GLU A 89 18.10 7.10 -5.54
N GLY A 90 17.61 7.24 -6.77
CA GLY A 90 17.88 6.28 -7.86
C GLY A 90 17.10 4.95 -7.72
N ALA A 91 16.25 4.79 -6.72
CA ALA A 91 15.35 3.65 -6.61
C ALA A 91 14.05 3.88 -7.38
N GLU A 92 13.62 2.85 -8.08
CA GLU A 92 12.30 2.76 -8.69
C GLU A 92 11.58 1.51 -8.18
N LEU A 93 10.56 1.70 -7.35
CA LEU A 93 9.67 0.62 -6.92
C LEU A 93 8.53 0.53 -7.92
N ARG A 94 8.58 -0.50 -8.76
CA ARG A 94 7.65 -0.72 -9.87
C ARG A 94 6.61 -1.75 -9.48
N PHE A 95 5.35 -1.36 -9.55
CA PHE A 95 4.22 -2.23 -9.23
C PHE A 95 3.78 -3.04 -10.45
N SER A 96 3.64 -4.34 -10.26
CA SER A 96 3.13 -5.30 -11.25
C SER A 96 1.71 -4.92 -11.72
N ASP A 97 1.38 -5.23 -12.96
CA ASP A 97 0.05 -5.11 -13.53
C ASP A 97 -0.72 -6.44 -13.57
N ASP A 98 -0.20 -7.47 -12.88
CA ASP A 98 -0.85 -8.76 -12.69
C ASP A 98 -1.78 -8.69 -11.48
N PRO A 99 -3.11 -8.82 -11.65
CA PRO A 99 -4.05 -8.78 -10.53
C PRO A 99 -3.80 -9.83 -9.45
N ALA A 100 -3.24 -10.97 -9.81
CA ALA A 100 -2.94 -12.02 -8.84
C ALA A 100 -1.94 -11.58 -7.77
N ASP A 101 -1.10 -10.58 -8.05
CA ASP A 101 -0.14 -10.01 -7.12
C ASP A 101 -0.79 -9.13 -6.03
N TYR A 102 -2.10 -8.92 -6.13
CA TYR A 102 -2.91 -8.10 -5.20
C TYR A 102 -3.92 -8.93 -4.42
N LEU A 103 -3.74 -10.24 -4.42
CA LEU A 103 -4.44 -11.21 -3.59
C LEU A 103 -3.52 -11.73 -2.46
N PRO A 104 -4.07 -12.25 -1.37
CA PRO A 104 -5.52 -12.38 -1.06
C PRO A 104 -6.21 -11.03 -0.90
N ALA A 105 -7.55 -11.05 -1.06
CA ALA A 105 -8.39 -9.87 -0.86
C ALA A 105 -8.19 -9.26 0.54
N VAL A 106 -8.25 -7.94 0.60
CA VAL A 106 -8.11 -7.18 1.85
C VAL A 106 -9.39 -6.41 2.15
N HIS A 107 -9.61 -6.11 3.42
CA HIS A 107 -10.65 -5.19 3.84
C HIS A 107 -10.40 -3.81 3.25
N THR A 108 -11.37 -3.28 2.53
CA THR A 108 -11.29 -1.99 1.85
C THR A 108 -12.67 -1.35 1.73
N THR A 109 -12.75 -0.25 1.02
CA THR A 109 -14.01 0.38 0.65
C THR A 109 -14.09 0.56 -0.85
N TRP A 110 -15.28 0.35 -1.41
CA TRP A 110 -15.59 0.67 -2.79
C TRP A 110 -16.76 1.67 -2.83
N GLU A 111 -16.48 2.86 -3.33
CA GLU A 111 -17.45 3.98 -3.40
C GLU A 111 -18.20 4.22 -2.07
N GLY A 112 -17.51 4.03 -0.95
CA GLY A 112 -18.05 4.24 0.41
C GLY A 112 -18.60 2.99 1.09
N PHE A 113 -18.70 1.87 0.41
CA PHE A 113 -19.14 0.60 0.98
C PHE A 113 -17.97 -0.29 1.37
N GLU A 114 -17.97 -0.78 2.60
CA GLU A 114 -16.96 -1.73 3.07
C GLU A 114 -17.13 -3.09 2.40
N CYS A 115 -16.01 -3.68 1.97
CA CYS A 115 -15.93 -4.98 1.33
C CYS A 115 -14.53 -5.57 1.43
N TYR A 116 -14.36 -6.79 0.98
CA TYR A 116 -13.06 -7.37 0.65
C TYR A 116 -12.85 -7.31 -0.85
N ASN A 117 -11.69 -6.85 -1.29
CA ASN A 117 -11.33 -6.74 -2.69
C ASN A 117 -9.81 -6.82 -2.85
N TYR A 118 -9.32 -6.81 -4.08
CA TYR A 118 -7.89 -6.71 -4.36
C TYR A 118 -7.22 -5.64 -3.52
N SER A 119 -6.00 -5.93 -3.05
CA SER A 119 -5.19 -4.95 -2.32
C SER A 119 -4.86 -3.74 -3.19
N PRO A 120 -4.85 -2.52 -2.65
CA PRO A 120 -4.18 -1.41 -3.32
C PRO A 120 -2.68 -1.67 -3.45
N LEU A 121 -1.98 -0.84 -4.25
CA LEU A 121 -0.53 -0.95 -4.44
C LEU A 121 0.23 -0.89 -3.11
N ILE A 122 -0.16 0.01 -2.22
CA ILE A 122 0.36 0.11 -0.85
C ILE A 122 -0.84 0.18 0.10
N TYR A 123 -0.82 -0.69 1.07
CA TYR A 123 -1.91 -0.90 2.03
C TYR A 123 -1.43 -0.73 3.47
N ALA A 124 -2.21 -0.01 4.25
CA ALA A 124 -2.04 0.09 5.70
C ALA A 124 -3.41 0.07 6.36
N TYR A 125 -3.69 -0.99 7.11
CA TYR A 125 -4.96 -1.16 7.79
C TYR A 125 -4.73 -1.35 9.29
N GLN A 126 -5.46 -0.57 10.11
CA GLN A 126 -5.30 -0.56 11.57
C GLN A 126 -3.84 -0.34 12.02
N CYS A 127 -3.09 0.44 11.25
CA CYS A 127 -1.70 0.78 11.53
C CYS A 127 -1.59 2.20 12.06
N GLN A 128 -0.57 2.44 12.88
CA GLN A 128 -0.21 3.76 13.35
C GLN A 128 1.27 4.02 13.12
N ASN A 129 1.64 5.32 12.99
CA ASN A 129 3.02 5.76 12.82
C ASN A 129 3.65 5.09 11.59
N VAL A 130 3.05 5.28 10.41
CA VAL A 130 3.52 4.76 9.12
C VAL A 130 3.89 5.91 8.18
N ALA A 131 4.85 5.68 7.31
CA ALA A 131 5.22 6.63 6.28
C ALA A 131 5.76 5.93 5.02
N ILE A 132 5.64 6.66 3.90
CA ILE A 132 6.40 6.43 2.68
C ILE A 132 7.23 7.68 2.47
N SER A 133 8.53 7.53 2.30
CA SER A 133 9.45 8.67 2.17
C SER A 133 10.62 8.37 1.25
N GLY A 134 11.47 9.37 1.04
CA GLY A 134 12.65 9.26 0.19
C GLY A 134 12.46 9.92 -1.18
N PRO A 135 13.56 10.20 -1.89
CA PRO A 135 13.54 10.87 -3.20
C PRO A 135 13.35 9.92 -4.38
N GLY A 136 13.21 8.62 -4.15
CA GLY A 136 12.99 7.62 -5.19
C GLY A 136 11.59 7.69 -5.81
N ARG A 137 11.28 6.74 -6.67
CA ARG A 137 10.04 6.74 -7.46
C ARG A 137 9.19 5.52 -7.17
N LEU A 138 7.86 5.74 -7.08
CA LEU A 138 6.84 4.71 -7.15
C LEU A 138 6.26 4.73 -8.57
N VAL A 139 6.27 3.60 -9.24
CA VAL A 139 5.86 3.49 -10.65
C VAL A 139 4.86 2.35 -10.82
N CYS A 140 3.71 2.63 -11.42
CA CYS A 140 2.79 1.59 -11.88
C CYS A 140 2.95 1.39 -13.40
N ILE A 141 2.76 0.15 -13.88
CA ILE A 141 2.78 -0.20 -15.30
C ILE A 141 1.42 0.21 -15.90
N GLN A 142 1.37 1.40 -16.51
CA GLN A 142 0.10 2.01 -16.93
C GLN A 142 -0.68 1.16 -17.96
N ASP A 143 0.01 0.53 -18.90
CA ASP A 143 -0.66 -0.17 -20.01
C ASP A 143 -1.44 -1.40 -19.54
N GLY A 144 -0.94 -2.11 -18.53
CA GLY A 144 -1.67 -3.20 -17.88
C GLY A 144 -2.93 -2.72 -17.16
N TRP A 145 -2.83 -1.60 -16.46
CA TRP A 145 -3.96 -1.05 -15.70
C TRP A 145 -5.03 -0.38 -16.55
N ARG A 146 -4.70 0.12 -17.75
CA ARG A 146 -5.68 0.74 -18.65
C ARG A 146 -6.83 -0.18 -19.03
N ARG A 147 -6.58 -1.48 -19.23
CA ARG A 147 -7.62 -2.48 -19.52
C ARG A 147 -8.64 -2.64 -18.36
N TRP A 148 -8.26 -2.22 -17.14
CA TRP A 148 -9.12 -2.22 -15.98
C TRP A 148 -10.00 -0.97 -15.88
N MET A 149 -9.71 0.07 -16.65
CA MET A 149 -10.53 1.28 -16.69
C MET A 149 -11.82 1.09 -17.49
N ASP A 150 -11.83 0.13 -18.42
CA ASP A 150 -13.05 -0.29 -19.09
C ASP A 150 -13.94 -0.99 -18.06
N ARG A 151 -15.15 -0.51 -17.91
CA ARG A 151 -16.13 -1.08 -16.98
C ARG A 151 -16.89 -2.22 -17.67
N PRO A 152 -16.40 -3.47 -17.62
CA PRO A 152 -17.09 -4.59 -18.25
C PRO A 152 -18.44 -4.83 -17.57
N PRO A 153 -19.40 -5.49 -18.21
CA PRO A 153 -20.70 -5.82 -17.62
C PRO A 153 -20.59 -6.51 -16.26
N THR A 154 -19.59 -7.38 -16.08
CA THR A 154 -19.29 -8.05 -14.81
C THR A 154 -18.97 -7.08 -13.68
N HIS A 155 -18.22 -6.01 -13.98
CA HIS A 155 -17.92 -4.95 -13.00
C HIS A 155 -19.20 -4.25 -12.55
N MET A 156 -20.08 -3.87 -13.46
CA MET A 156 -21.33 -3.19 -13.13
C MET A 156 -22.28 -4.10 -12.33
N GLN A 157 -22.29 -5.38 -12.66
CA GLN A 157 -23.05 -6.37 -11.90
C GLN A 157 -22.51 -6.53 -10.47
N GLY A 158 -21.19 -6.67 -10.31
CA GLY A 158 -20.54 -6.76 -8.99
C GLY A 158 -20.80 -5.53 -8.13
N LEU A 159 -20.77 -4.33 -8.71
CA LEU A 159 -21.10 -3.09 -8.01
C LEU A 159 -22.56 -3.08 -7.51
N LYS A 160 -23.49 -3.48 -8.35
CA LYS A 160 -24.91 -3.61 -7.98
C LYS A 160 -25.06 -4.61 -6.81
N GLU A 161 -24.42 -5.76 -6.89
CA GLU A 161 -24.46 -6.77 -5.84
C GLU A 161 -23.87 -6.27 -4.52
N LEU A 162 -22.77 -5.48 -4.55
CA LEU A 162 -22.22 -4.85 -3.35
C LEU A 162 -23.24 -3.91 -2.68
N TYR A 163 -23.94 -3.11 -3.47
CA TYR A 163 -24.99 -2.23 -2.93
C TYR A 163 -26.14 -3.04 -2.32
N GLU A 164 -26.59 -4.09 -2.98
CA GLU A 164 -27.64 -4.99 -2.47
C GLU A 164 -27.21 -5.66 -1.16
N MET A 165 -25.98 -6.14 -1.07
CA MET A 165 -25.40 -6.71 0.15
C MET A 165 -25.35 -5.66 1.28
N ALA A 166 -24.94 -4.44 0.98
CA ALA A 166 -24.85 -3.37 1.97
C ALA A 166 -26.24 -2.99 2.51
N VAL A 167 -27.24 -2.82 1.64
CA VAL A 167 -28.61 -2.51 2.01
C VAL A 167 -29.26 -3.64 2.82
N SER A 168 -28.92 -4.88 2.50
CA SER A 168 -29.42 -6.07 3.20
C SER A 168 -28.64 -6.41 4.45
N ASN A 169 -27.70 -5.57 4.89
CA ASN A 169 -26.84 -5.77 6.06
C ASN A 169 -26.08 -7.11 6.04
N VAL A 170 -25.67 -7.58 4.85
CA VAL A 170 -24.74 -8.72 4.76
C VAL A 170 -23.45 -8.35 5.50
N PRO A 171 -22.89 -9.19 6.39
CA PRO A 171 -21.63 -8.92 7.06
C PRO A 171 -20.50 -8.57 6.08
N VAL A 172 -19.64 -7.63 6.44
CA VAL A 172 -18.56 -7.13 5.56
C VAL A 172 -17.63 -8.26 5.12
N GLU A 173 -17.36 -9.20 6.03
CA GLU A 173 -16.52 -10.39 5.81
C GLU A 173 -17.06 -11.35 4.73
N GLN A 174 -18.31 -11.16 4.31
CA GLN A 174 -18.95 -11.93 3.25
C GLN A 174 -19.05 -11.16 1.93
N ARG A 175 -18.63 -9.89 1.90
CA ARG A 175 -18.69 -9.04 0.70
C ARG A 175 -17.37 -9.13 -0.08
N HIS A 176 -17.12 -10.29 -0.70
CA HIS A 176 -15.94 -10.57 -1.51
C HIS A 176 -16.16 -10.13 -2.95
N MET A 177 -15.52 -9.01 -3.34
CA MET A 177 -15.74 -8.37 -4.64
C MET A 177 -14.70 -8.76 -5.69
N GLU A 178 -13.52 -9.23 -5.29
CA GLU A 178 -12.51 -9.78 -6.18
C GLU A 178 -13.02 -10.97 -6.98
N GLU A 179 -13.93 -11.75 -6.40
CA GLU A 179 -14.57 -12.90 -7.07
C GLU A 179 -15.66 -12.51 -8.09
N ARG A 180 -16.06 -11.22 -8.06
CA ARG A 180 -17.19 -10.70 -8.84
C ARG A 180 -16.77 -9.80 -9.98
N GLY A 181 -15.47 -9.74 -10.28
CA GLY A 181 -14.93 -8.96 -11.39
C GLY A 181 -14.98 -7.45 -11.21
N ILE A 182 -15.06 -6.97 -9.96
CA ILE A 182 -14.85 -5.56 -9.66
C ILE A 182 -13.37 -5.22 -9.85
N ASN A 183 -13.12 -4.21 -10.68
CA ASN A 183 -11.79 -3.78 -11.02
C ASN A 183 -11.04 -3.18 -9.81
N LEU A 184 -9.72 -3.28 -9.87
CA LEU A 184 -8.84 -2.43 -9.07
C LEU A 184 -9.03 -0.96 -9.46
N ARG A 185 -9.00 -0.08 -8.50
CA ARG A 185 -8.91 1.38 -8.68
C ARG A 185 -7.81 1.96 -7.81
#